data_db305e7ff46701bc56c1c52491344450
#
_entry.id   db305e7ff46701bc56c1c52491344450
#
_cell.length_a   1.000
_cell.length_b   1.000
_cell.length_c   1.000
_cell.angle_alpha   90.00
_cell.angle_beta   90.00
_cell.angle_gamma   90.00
#
_symmetry.space_group_name_H-M   'P 1'
#
loop_
_entity.id
_entity.type
_entity.pdbx_description
1 polymer ?
#
loop_
_entity_poly.entity_id
_entity_poly.type
_entity_poly.pdbx_seq_one_letter_code
_entity_poly.pdbx_strand_id
1 'polypeptide(L)'
;MQILDFHCHVYPHAIAEKASDAVARFYQVHRGVEIPDQTAALDDVLQAQAEAGIAKTVLCSAATVPHQVQHINEFLARKAAASGGRCLSFGTLHPDSPDPKGDVEHLLELGLKGVKLHPDMQGFALNDPKAMKLYELVGGRVPFLLHTGDPRFSFSNPEQLIPALLAFPETTFVGAHMGGHTFWKEATKVLAGRYENLYVDISSTFFGVTPEEAVDMVRAYGAERVLFGTDFPMWCPNDEVRKFLALPLTEEERRLIAWDNGAKLLHLGSLACAAGA
;
A
#
# COMPACT_ATOMS: atom_id res chain seq x y z
N MET A 1 3.59 5.64 -20.88
CA MET A 1 2.77 5.92 -19.69
C MET A 1 3.68 5.80 -18.47
N GLN A 2 3.59 6.72 -17.50
CA GLN A 2 4.29 6.59 -16.23
C GLN A 2 3.51 5.68 -15.29
N ILE A 3 4.23 4.94 -14.43
CA ILE A 3 3.65 4.08 -13.42
C ILE A 3 4.23 4.48 -12.06
N LEU A 4 3.35 4.66 -11.07
CA LEU A 4 3.65 4.84 -9.67
C LEU A 4 3.17 3.59 -8.92
N ASP A 5 4.10 2.81 -8.41
CA ASP A 5 3.80 1.69 -7.52
C ASP A 5 3.51 2.22 -6.11
N PHE A 6 2.25 2.16 -5.71
CA PHE A 6 1.78 2.72 -4.43
C PHE A 6 1.95 1.75 -3.25
N HIS A 7 2.32 0.49 -3.52
CA HIS A 7 2.43 -0.56 -2.50
C HIS A 7 3.62 -1.49 -2.75
N CYS A 8 4.74 -1.20 -2.11
CA CYS A 8 5.98 -1.97 -2.26
C CYS A 8 6.70 -2.09 -0.91
N HIS A 9 6.97 -3.31 -0.46
CA HIS A 9 7.67 -3.54 0.79
C HIS A 9 9.18 -3.41 0.62
N VAL A 10 9.87 -2.95 1.69
CA VAL A 10 11.33 -2.88 1.75
C VAL A 10 11.82 -3.18 3.15
N TYR A 11 12.94 -3.91 3.23
CA TYR A 11 13.57 -4.29 4.49
C TYR A 11 15.06 -3.93 4.49
N PRO A 12 15.68 -3.70 5.69
CA PRO A 12 17.13 -3.59 5.79
C PRO A 12 17.81 -4.83 5.21
N HIS A 13 18.87 -4.65 4.41
CA HIS A 13 19.57 -5.72 3.72
C HIS A 13 19.94 -6.90 4.65
N ALA A 14 20.40 -6.61 5.88
CA ALA A 14 20.78 -7.64 6.85
C ALA A 14 19.64 -8.57 7.29
N ILE A 15 18.38 -8.18 7.08
CA ILE A 15 17.21 -8.97 7.47
C ILE A 15 16.25 -9.23 6.30
N ALA A 16 16.52 -8.72 5.11
CA ALA A 16 15.58 -8.74 3.99
C ALA A 16 15.14 -10.16 3.61
N GLU A 17 16.08 -11.10 3.53
CA GLU A 17 15.77 -12.50 3.28
C GLU A 17 14.89 -13.10 4.38
N LYS A 18 15.32 -12.96 5.64
CA LYS A 18 14.55 -13.45 6.80
C LYS A 18 13.15 -12.82 6.91
N ALA A 19 13.04 -11.54 6.58
CA ALA A 19 11.76 -10.84 6.59
C ALA A 19 10.84 -11.33 5.47
N SER A 20 11.37 -11.50 4.25
CA SER A 20 10.61 -12.08 3.12
C SER A 20 10.15 -13.51 3.42
N ASP A 21 11.00 -14.34 4.03
CA ASP A 21 10.62 -15.68 4.50
C ASP A 21 9.54 -15.64 5.59
N ALA A 22 9.61 -14.65 6.49
CA ALA A 22 8.60 -14.51 7.54
C ALA A 22 7.23 -14.14 6.95
N VAL A 23 7.19 -13.28 5.93
CA VAL A 23 5.97 -12.96 5.18
C VAL A 23 5.43 -14.19 4.46
N ALA A 24 6.28 -14.93 3.73
CA ALA A 24 5.88 -16.16 3.06
C ALA A 24 5.29 -17.20 4.04
N ARG A 25 5.93 -17.40 5.19
CA ARG A 25 5.39 -18.27 6.25
C ARG A 25 4.07 -17.76 6.82
N PHE A 26 3.93 -16.45 7.00
CA PHE A 26 2.67 -15.87 7.47
C PHE A 26 1.51 -16.21 6.52
N TYR A 27 1.74 -16.10 5.21
CA TYR A 27 0.75 -16.45 4.19
C TYR A 27 0.72 -17.94 3.85
N GLN A 28 1.57 -18.77 4.47
CA GLN A 28 1.67 -20.24 4.25
C GLN A 28 1.99 -20.60 2.80
N VAL A 29 2.85 -19.79 2.17
CA VAL A 29 3.32 -19.97 0.79
C VAL A 29 4.84 -20.19 0.76
N HIS A 30 5.36 -20.71 -0.35
CA HIS A 30 6.78 -21.02 -0.53
C HIS A 30 7.42 -20.08 -1.55
N ARG A 31 8.52 -19.42 -1.16
CA ARG A 31 9.34 -18.62 -2.07
C ARG A 31 9.96 -19.50 -3.16
N GLY A 32 10.00 -18.95 -4.38
CA GLY A 32 10.49 -19.67 -5.57
C GLY A 32 9.51 -20.70 -6.14
N VAL A 33 8.36 -20.93 -5.48
CA VAL A 33 7.30 -21.85 -5.95
C VAL A 33 5.98 -21.11 -6.15
N GLU A 34 5.39 -20.58 -5.06
CA GLU A 34 4.11 -19.86 -5.09
C GLU A 34 4.31 -18.35 -5.20
N ILE A 35 5.41 -17.82 -4.66
CA ILE A 35 5.84 -16.43 -4.80
C ILE A 35 7.28 -16.37 -5.29
N PRO A 36 7.72 -15.27 -5.93
CA PRO A 36 9.08 -15.13 -6.42
C PRO A 36 10.14 -15.29 -5.33
N ASP A 37 11.26 -15.94 -5.65
CA ASP A 37 12.43 -16.03 -4.77
C ASP A 37 13.28 -14.77 -4.89
N GLN A 38 12.77 -13.68 -4.35
CA GLN A 38 13.43 -12.37 -4.31
C GLN A 38 13.33 -11.77 -2.91
N THR A 39 14.31 -10.96 -2.56
CA THR A 39 14.30 -10.23 -1.30
C THR A 39 13.77 -8.81 -1.49
N ALA A 40 13.28 -8.20 -0.42
CA ALA A 40 12.88 -6.80 -0.46
C ALA A 40 13.99 -5.89 0.11
N ALA A 41 15.27 -6.16 -0.21
CA ALA A 41 16.34 -5.18 -0.02
C ALA A 41 16.19 -4.02 -1.01
N LEU A 42 16.64 -2.81 -0.66
CA LEU A 42 16.40 -1.64 -1.51
C LEU A 42 16.95 -1.81 -2.94
N ASP A 43 18.13 -2.40 -3.09
CA ASP A 43 18.74 -2.58 -4.40
C ASP A 43 17.92 -3.54 -5.26
N ASP A 44 17.39 -4.63 -4.68
CA ASP A 44 16.50 -5.57 -5.35
C ASP A 44 15.18 -4.88 -5.76
N VAL A 45 14.61 -4.09 -4.84
CA VAL A 45 13.42 -3.27 -5.13
C VAL A 45 13.68 -2.34 -6.31
N LEU A 46 14.76 -1.54 -6.27
CA LEU A 46 15.06 -0.56 -7.31
C LEU A 46 15.35 -1.21 -8.66
N GLN A 47 15.98 -2.38 -8.66
CA GLN A 47 16.21 -3.16 -9.87
C GLN A 47 14.89 -3.69 -10.44
N ALA A 48 14.10 -4.39 -9.65
CA ALA A 48 12.82 -4.97 -10.09
C ALA A 48 11.84 -3.91 -10.61
N GLN A 49 11.77 -2.75 -9.93
CA GLN A 49 10.94 -1.62 -10.33
C GLN A 49 11.41 -1.01 -11.66
N ALA A 50 12.74 -0.86 -11.84
CA ALA A 50 13.31 -0.32 -13.07
C ALA A 50 13.07 -1.26 -14.27
N GLU A 51 13.26 -2.57 -14.09
CA GLU A 51 12.98 -3.60 -15.10
C GLU A 51 11.51 -3.60 -15.53
N ALA A 52 10.59 -3.34 -14.59
CA ALA A 52 9.16 -3.21 -14.85
C ALA A 52 8.74 -1.85 -15.45
N GLY A 53 9.67 -0.92 -15.65
CA GLY A 53 9.38 0.42 -16.18
C GLY A 53 8.59 1.31 -15.19
N ILE A 54 8.65 1.02 -13.89
CA ILE A 54 7.99 1.80 -12.84
C ILE A 54 8.83 3.05 -12.56
N ALA A 55 8.19 4.21 -12.67
CA ALA A 55 8.86 5.51 -12.57
C ALA A 55 9.08 5.96 -11.12
N LYS A 56 8.13 5.64 -10.25
CA LYS A 56 8.20 5.94 -8.81
C LYS A 56 7.59 4.82 -7.99
N THR A 57 8.06 4.69 -6.74
CA THR A 57 7.64 3.64 -5.82
C THR A 57 7.41 4.20 -4.42
N VAL A 58 6.33 3.80 -3.78
CA VAL A 58 6.08 4.04 -2.36
C VAL A 58 6.58 2.84 -1.58
N LEU A 59 7.68 3.03 -0.85
CA LEU A 59 8.26 2.03 0.03
C LEU A 59 7.49 1.98 1.35
N CYS A 60 7.21 0.79 1.85
CA CYS A 60 6.56 0.63 3.15
C CYS A 60 7.08 -0.60 3.91
N SER A 61 6.84 -0.62 5.20
CA SER A 61 7.00 -1.76 6.10
C SER A 61 6.03 -1.59 7.27
N ALA A 62 5.69 -2.69 7.96
CA ALA A 62 4.86 -2.64 9.16
C ALA A 62 5.66 -3.04 10.41
N ALA A 63 5.53 -2.27 11.49
CA ALA A 63 6.08 -2.62 12.79
C ALA A 63 5.17 -3.66 13.45
N THR A 64 5.63 -4.90 13.60
CA THR A 64 4.86 -5.97 14.24
C THR A 64 4.84 -5.89 15.77
N VAL A 65 5.69 -5.04 16.35
CA VAL A 65 5.74 -4.72 17.77
C VAL A 65 6.08 -3.23 17.98
N PRO A 66 5.61 -2.58 19.07
CA PRO A 66 5.73 -1.13 19.26
C PRO A 66 7.15 -0.57 19.14
N HIS A 67 8.14 -1.24 19.72
CA HIS A 67 9.53 -0.74 19.75
C HIS A 67 10.21 -0.70 18.38
N GLN A 68 9.63 -1.27 17.33
CA GLN A 68 10.14 -1.21 15.97
C GLN A 68 9.77 0.09 15.23
N VAL A 69 8.76 0.82 15.70
CA VAL A 69 8.15 1.95 14.96
C VAL A 69 9.20 2.98 14.53
N GLN A 70 9.94 3.54 15.47
CA GLN A 70 10.90 4.61 15.18
C GLN A 70 12.03 4.13 14.26
N HIS A 71 12.60 2.95 14.53
CA HIS A 71 13.68 2.39 13.70
C HIS A 71 13.25 2.12 12.25
N ILE A 72 12.03 1.61 12.06
CA ILE A 72 11.48 1.40 10.72
C ILE A 72 11.25 2.74 10.01
N ASN A 73 10.66 3.71 10.68
CA ASN A 73 10.39 5.03 10.12
C ASN A 73 11.68 5.75 9.69
N GLU A 74 12.70 5.75 10.53
CA GLU A 74 14.02 6.29 10.19
C GLU A 74 14.68 5.55 9.02
N PHE A 75 14.59 4.21 9.00
CA PHE A 75 15.08 3.42 7.88
C PHE A 75 14.39 3.81 6.57
N LEU A 76 13.08 3.89 6.56
CA LEU A 76 12.28 4.24 5.39
C LEU A 76 12.58 5.65 4.88
N ALA A 77 12.72 6.63 5.78
CA ALA A 77 13.09 8.00 5.43
C ALA A 77 14.48 8.05 4.78
N ARG A 78 15.47 7.38 5.36
CA ARG A 78 16.82 7.29 4.78
C ARG A 78 16.82 6.62 3.40
N LYS A 79 16.00 5.58 3.20
CA LYS A 79 15.93 4.86 1.91
C LYS A 79 15.26 5.71 0.83
N ALA A 80 14.20 6.41 1.15
CA ALA A 80 13.59 7.36 0.24
C ALA A 80 14.58 8.48 -0.18
N ALA A 81 15.28 9.07 0.78
CA ALA A 81 16.28 10.10 0.51
C ALA A 81 17.44 9.60 -0.38
N ALA A 82 17.91 8.37 -0.15
CA ALA A 82 19.00 7.76 -0.92
C ALA A 82 18.58 7.31 -2.35
N SER A 83 17.29 7.30 -2.67
CA SER A 83 16.79 6.75 -3.94
C SER A 83 16.97 7.69 -5.16
N GLY A 84 17.52 8.89 -4.97
CA GLY A 84 17.61 9.90 -6.04
C GLY A 84 16.23 10.38 -6.53
N GLY A 85 15.23 10.40 -5.65
CA GLY A 85 13.87 10.85 -5.96
C GLY A 85 13.00 9.78 -6.63
N ARG A 86 13.48 8.55 -6.77
CA ARG A 86 12.69 7.43 -7.32
C ARG A 86 11.69 6.88 -6.32
N CYS A 87 11.99 6.96 -5.02
CA CYS A 87 11.13 6.43 -3.98
C CYS A 87 10.59 7.53 -3.07
N LEU A 88 9.37 7.30 -2.61
CA LEU A 88 8.72 7.92 -1.46
C LEU A 88 8.57 6.83 -0.39
N SER A 89 8.27 7.19 0.85
CA SER A 89 8.03 6.19 1.87
C SER A 89 6.82 6.51 2.72
N PHE A 90 6.09 5.45 3.06
CA PHE A 90 5.09 5.44 4.12
C PHE A 90 5.73 4.84 5.37
N GLY A 91 5.62 5.54 6.48
CA GLY A 91 6.04 5.03 7.77
C GLY A 91 5.06 4.00 8.33
N THR A 92 5.29 3.61 9.56
CA THR A 92 4.40 2.71 10.31
C THR A 92 4.14 3.25 11.70
N LEU A 93 3.02 2.83 12.30
CA LEU A 93 2.64 3.09 13.68
C LEU A 93 2.23 1.77 14.33
N HIS A 94 2.07 1.76 15.64
CA HIS A 94 1.55 0.59 16.36
C HIS A 94 0.52 1.02 17.41
N PRO A 95 -0.68 0.41 17.46
CA PRO A 95 -1.72 0.80 18.42
C PRO A 95 -1.31 0.67 19.90
N ASP A 96 -0.39 -0.24 20.20
CA ASP A 96 0.15 -0.45 21.56
C ASP A 96 1.43 0.36 21.83
N SER A 97 1.74 1.39 21.01
CA SER A 97 2.84 2.29 21.32
C SER A 97 2.61 2.97 22.68
N PRO A 98 3.67 3.09 23.52
CA PRO A 98 3.56 3.84 24.78
C PRO A 98 3.44 5.36 24.54
N ASP A 99 3.85 5.88 23.39
CA ASP A 99 3.71 7.28 22.99
C ASP A 99 3.27 7.40 21.52
N PRO A 100 2.01 7.09 21.22
CA PRO A 100 1.53 7.13 19.84
C PRO A 100 1.53 8.54 19.23
N LYS A 101 1.39 9.59 20.07
CA LYS A 101 1.48 10.98 19.62
C LYS A 101 2.91 11.34 19.20
N GLY A 102 3.89 11.00 20.01
CA GLY A 102 5.32 11.21 19.68
C GLY A 102 5.72 10.45 18.42
N ASP A 103 5.24 9.21 18.23
CA ASP A 103 5.51 8.42 17.02
C ASP A 103 4.91 9.07 15.76
N VAL A 104 3.71 9.65 15.84
CA VAL A 104 3.09 10.37 14.72
C VAL A 104 3.89 11.63 14.38
N GLU A 105 4.25 12.45 15.36
CA GLU A 105 5.02 13.67 15.10
C GLU A 105 6.41 13.33 14.53
N HIS A 106 7.09 12.33 15.06
CA HIS A 106 8.37 11.86 14.53
C HIS A 106 8.27 11.38 13.08
N LEU A 107 7.21 10.62 12.74
CA LEU A 107 6.95 10.18 11.36
C LEU A 107 6.82 11.36 10.40
N LEU A 108 6.10 12.40 10.82
CA LEU A 108 5.89 13.61 10.02
C LEU A 108 7.18 14.46 9.90
N GLU A 109 7.95 14.59 10.97
CA GLU A 109 9.27 15.27 10.98
C GLU A 109 10.26 14.60 10.03
N LEU A 110 10.23 13.27 9.92
CA LEU A 110 11.00 12.50 8.96
C LEU A 110 10.56 12.72 7.49
N GLY A 111 9.46 13.42 7.26
CA GLY A 111 8.91 13.72 5.93
C GLY A 111 8.28 12.52 5.22
N LEU A 112 7.90 11.48 5.97
CA LEU A 112 7.19 10.32 5.45
C LEU A 112 5.81 10.72 4.92
N LYS A 113 5.38 10.09 3.82
CA LYS A 113 4.24 10.54 3.00
C LYS A 113 2.94 9.81 3.30
N GLY A 114 2.95 8.91 4.27
CA GLY A 114 1.78 8.13 4.67
C GLY A 114 2.10 7.17 5.80
N VAL A 115 1.11 6.39 6.20
CA VAL A 115 1.22 5.37 7.24
C VAL A 115 0.80 4.02 6.67
N LYS A 116 1.66 3.01 6.73
CA LYS A 116 1.31 1.60 6.45
C LYS A 116 0.98 0.89 7.75
N LEU A 117 -0.19 0.23 7.79
CA LEU A 117 -0.56 -0.69 8.86
C LEU A 117 -0.94 -2.06 8.27
N HIS A 118 -0.66 -3.10 9.04
CA HIS A 118 -1.03 -4.48 8.72
C HIS A 118 -1.72 -5.12 9.91
N PRO A 119 -3.04 -4.93 10.06
CA PRO A 119 -3.79 -5.35 11.25
C PRO A 119 -3.55 -6.80 11.65
N ASP A 120 -3.56 -7.73 10.70
CA ASP A 120 -3.41 -9.16 10.97
C ASP A 120 -2.00 -9.54 11.48
N MET A 121 -0.95 -8.86 11.01
CA MET A 121 0.41 -9.05 11.51
C MET A 121 0.68 -8.31 12.82
N GLN A 122 -0.02 -7.20 13.04
CA GLN A 122 0.13 -6.35 14.22
C GLN A 122 -0.84 -6.74 15.35
N GLY A 123 -1.85 -7.59 15.07
CA GLY A 123 -2.76 -8.16 16.06
C GLY A 123 -3.84 -7.19 16.57
N PHE A 124 -4.36 -6.29 15.73
CA PHE A 124 -5.44 -5.38 16.10
C PHE A 124 -6.51 -5.28 14.99
N ALA A 125 -7.76 -5.00 15.36
CA ALA A 125 -8.82 -4.76 14.40
C ALA A 125 -8.77 -3.34 13.83
N LEU A 126 -9.14 -3.15 12.55
CA LEU A 126 -9.20 -1.83 11.91
C LEU A 126 -10.05 -0.82 12.68
N ASN A 127 -11.08 -1.27 13.37
CA ASN A 127 -11.96 -0.46 14.22
C ASN A 127 -11.64 -0.55 15.71
N ASP A 128 -10.50 -1.11 16.11
CA ASP A 128 -10.05 -1.12 17.50
C ASP A 128 -9.94 0.32 18.02
N PRO A 129 -10.39 0.63 19.26
CA PRO A 129 -10.29 1.97 19.82
C PRO A 129 -8.88 2.57 19.78
N LYS A 130 -7.84 1.75 19.92
CA LYS A 130 -6.44 2.21 19.82
C LYS A 130 -6.05 2.53 18.37
N ALA A 131 -6.54 1.76 17.38
CA ALA A 131 -6.36 2.07 15.96
C ALA A 131 -7.12 3.36 15.59
N MET A 132 -8.36 3.52 16.04
CA MET A 132 -9.14 4.76 15.85
C MET A 132 -8.40 5.98 16.45
N LYS A 133 -7.70 5.79 17.57
CA LYS A 133 -6.87 6.86 18.15
C LYS A 133 -5.66 7.22 17.25
N LEU A 134 -5.06 6.27 16.56
CA LEU A 134 -4.00 6.57 15.58
C LEU A 134 -4.55 7.38 14.40
N TYR A 135 -5.72 7.03 13.88
CA TYR A 135 -6.36 7.77 12.80
C TYR A 135 -6.67 9.22 13.22
N GLU A 136 -7.20 9.42 14.43
CA GLU A 136 -7.41 10.75 15.01
C GLU A 136 -6.11 11.53 15.15
N LEU A 137 -5.05 10.91 15.69
CA LEU A 137 -3.75 11.56 15.89
C LEU A 137 -3.09 11.97 14.57
N VAL A 138 -3.22 11.19 13.52
CA VAL A 138 -2.72 11.55 12.19
C VAL A 138 -3.57 12.68 11.58
N GLY A 139 -4.89 12.67 11.79
CA GLY A 139 -5.78 13.80 11.50
C GLY A 139 -5.76 14.29 10.05
N GLY A 140 -5.71 13.38 9.08
CA GLY A 140 -5.73 13.73 7.65
C GLY A 140 -4.44 14.35 7.09
N ARG A 141 -3.38 14.48 7.91
CA ARG A 141 -2.10 15.07 7.47
C ARG A 141 -1.37 14.25 6.41
N VAL A 142 -1.56 12.93 6.46
CA VAL A 142 -1.05 11.97 5.47
C VAL A 142 -2.05 10.80 5.32
N PRO A 143 -2.07 10.09 4.17
CA PRO A 143 -2.95 8.95 3.96
C PRO A 143 -2.50 7.72 4.75
N PHE A 144 -3.45 6.82 5.01
CA PHE A 144 -3.19 5.47 5.48
C PHE A 144 -3.25 4.47 4.33
N LEU A 145 -2.30 3.55 4.26
CA LEU A 145 -2.33 2.33 3.46
C LEU A 145 -2.54 1.15 4.42
N LEU A 146 -3.72 0.57 4.39
CA LEU A 146 -4.15 -0.46 5.31
C LEU A 146 -4.24 -1.81 4.60
N HIS A 147 -3.58 -2.85 5.13
CA HIS A 147 -3.91 -4.21 4.70
C HIS A 147 -5.36 -4.50 5.05
N THR A 148 -6.12 -5.01 4.08
CA THR A 148 -7.54 -5.32 4.22
C THR A 148 -7.83 -6.72 3.68
N GLY A 149 -8.56 -7.49 4.47
CA GLY A 149 -9.00 -8.85 4.15
C GLY A 149 -7.94 -9.92 4.41
N ASP A 150 -8.26 -10.86 5.27
CA ASP A 150 -7.54 -12.13 5.42
C ASP A 150 -8.50 -13.14 6.08
N PRO A 151 -8.90 -14.22 5.38
CA PRO A 151 -9.90 -15.15 5.90
C PRO A 151 -9.43 -15.95 7.14
N ARG A 152 -8.13 -15.92 7.45
CA ARG A 152 -7.56 -16.59 8.61
C ARG A 152 -7.74 -15.79 9.91
N PHE A 153 -8.02 -14.48 9.79
CA PHE A 153 -8.12 -13.56 10.91
C PHE A 153 -9.40 -12.74 10.82
N SER A 154 -9.73 -12.03 11.89
CA SER A 154 -10.89 -11.13 11.96
C SER A 154 -10.47 -9.68 12.23
N PHE A 155 -9.24 -9.30 11.88
CA PHE A 155 -8.72 -7.97 12.20
C PHE A 155 -8.87 -6.96 11.06
N SER A 156 -8.88 -7.43 9.81
CA SER A 156 -8.86 -6.57 8.62
C SER A 156 -10.05 -6.77 7.69
N ASN A 157 -11.17 -7.30 8.20
CA ASN A 157 -12.38 -7.46 7.38
C ASN A 157 -12.84 -6.11 6.80
N PRO A 158 -13.32 -6.07 5.55
CA PRO A 158 -13.71 -4.81 4.88
C PRO A 158 -14.68 -3.94 5.69
N GLU A 159 -15.66 -4.55 6.36
CA GLU A 159 -16.64 -3.83 7.18
C GLU A 159 -16.02 -3.12 8.38
N GLN A 160 -14.87 -3.59 8.88
CA GLN A 160 -14.19 -2.97 10.03
C GLN A 160 -13.51 -1.65 9.66
N LEU A 161 -13.34 -1.36 8.36
CA LEU A 161 -12.85 -0.06 7.90
C LEU A 161 -13.94 1.02 7.96
N ILE A 162 -15.21 0.65 7.87
CA ILE A 162 -16.35 1.57 7.79
C ILE A 162 -16.38 2.58 8.95
N PRO A 163 -16.21 2.17 10.23
CA PRO A 163 -16.19 3.13 11.33
C PRO A 163 -15.12 4.21 11.20
N ALA A 164 -13.93 3.87 10.68
CA ALA A 164 -12.85 4.84 10.45
C ALA A 164 -13.21 5.82 9.31
N LEU A 165 -13.75 5.31 8.21
CA LEU A 165 -14.20 6.13 7.07
C LEU A 165 -15.25 7.15 7.47
N LEU A 166 -16.19 6.78 8.34
CA LEU A 166 -17.25 7.65 8.83
C LEU A 166 -16.77 8.66 9.88
N ALA A 167 -15.88 8.22 10.80
CA ALA A 167 -15.40 9.07 11.89
C ALA A 167 -14.36 10.11 11.46
N PHE A 168 -13.62 9.84 10.40
CA PHE A 168 -12.49 10.69 9.94
C PHE A 168 -12.62 11.03 8.46
N PRO A 169 -13.62 11.83 8.05
CA PRO A 169 -13.88 12.15 6.65
C PRO A 169 -12.74 12.95 5.98
N GLU A 170 -11.92 13.64 6.76
CA GLU A 170 -10.73 14.38 6.29
C GLU A 170 -9.51 13.48 6.07
N THR A 171 -9.52 12.26 6.61
CA THR A 171 -8.42 11.31 6.49
C THR A 171 -8.61 10.42 5.28
N THR A 172 -7.61 10.37 4.40
CA THR A 172 -7.62 9.44 3.27
C THR A 172 -7.17 8.05 3.70
N PHE A 173 -7.99 7.06 3.41
CA PHE A 173 -7.68 5.65 3.62
C PHE A 173 -7.52 4.94 2.28
N VAL A 174 -6.47 4.14 2.14
CA VAL A 174 -6.25 3.24 1.02
C VAL A 174 -6.42 1.81 1.54
N GLY A 175 -7.50 1.17 1.17
CA GLY A 175 -7.72 -0.26 1.42
C GLY A 175 -6.88 -1.09 0.43
N ALA A 176 -5.82 -1.74 0.89
CA ALA A 176 -5.00 -2.56 0.02
C ALA A 176 -5.79 -3.73 -0.60
N HIS A 177 -5.32 -4.23 -1.75
CA HIS A 177 -5.86 -5.43 -2.39
C HIS A 177 -7.34 -5.30 -2.75
N MET A 178 -7.72 -4.19 -3.40
CA MET A 178 -9.11 -3.82 -3.73
C MET A 178 -10.04 -3.80 -2.50
N GLY A 179 -9.47 -3.37 -1.35
CA GLY A 179 -10.21 -3.23 -0.09
C GLY A 179 -10.53 -4.53 0.63
N GLY A 180 -10.03 -5.68 0.16
CA GLY A 180 -10.35 -6.95 0.79
C GLY A 180 -9.67 -8.15 0.15
N HIS A 181 -8.39 -8.37 0.44
CA HIS A 181 -7.65 -9.55 -0.02
C HIS A 181 -8.48 -10.83 0.15
N THR A 182 -8.78 -11.53 -0.96
CA THR A 182 -9.70 -12.68 -1.08
C THR A 182 -11.17 -12.44 -0.73
N PHE A 183 -11.53 -11.36 -0.05
CA PHE A 183 -12.92 -10.91 0.20
C PHE A 183 -13.39 -9.87 -0.81
N TRP A 184 -12.89 -9.92 -2.05
CA TRP A 184 -13.14 -8.87 -3.07
C TRP A 184 -14.62 -8.58 -3.33
N LYS A 185 -15.49 -9.62 -3.37
CA LYS A 185 -16.93 -9.46 -3.59
C LYS A 185 -17.60 -8.74 -2.43
N GLU A 186 -17.27 -9.15 -1.21
CA GLU A 186 -17.75 -8.53 0.03
C GLU A 186 -17.26 -7.10 0.14
N ALA A 187 -15.97 -6.85 -0.07
CA ALA A 187 -15.36 -5.53 -0.06
C ALA A 187 -16.03 -4.59 -1.07
N THR A 188 -16.15 -5.03 -2.32
CA THR A 188 -16.83 -4.26 -3.37
C THR A 188 -18.26 -3.92 -2.95
N LYS A 189 -19.00 -4.89 -2.41
CA LYS A 189 -20.39 -4.69 -1.98
C LYS A 189 -20.54 -3.65 -0.87
N VAL A 190 -19.62 -3.60 0.11
CA VAL A 190 -19.78 -2.75 1.30
C VAL A 190 -18.99 -1.44 1.21
N LEU A 191 -17.95 -1.36 0.39
CA LEU A 191 -17.05 -0.20 0.32
C LEU A 191 -17.21 0.61 -0.98
N ALA A 192 -17.37 -0.05 -2.14
CA ALA A 192 -17.26 0.61 -3.42
C ALA A 192 -18.30 1.71 -3.63
N GLY A 193 -17.85 2.89 -4.06
CA GLY A 193 -18.68 4.05 -4.39
C GLY A 193 -19.43 4.69 -3.20
N ARG A 194 -19.04 4.37 -1.95
CA ARG A 194 -19.78 4.80 -0.75
C ARG A 194 -19.07 5.86 0.09
N TYR A 195 -17.74 5.96 -0.02
CA TYR A 195 -16.93 6.79 0.87
C TYR A 195 -15.97 7.65 0.06
N GLU A 196 -16.08 8.97 0.17
CA GLU A 196 -15.28 9.94 -0.57
C GLU A 196 -13.79 9.90 -0.17
N ASN A 197 -13.48 9.47 1.05
CA ASN A 197 -12.15 9.39 1.61
C ASN A 197 -11.50 7.99 1.46
N LEU A 198 -12.14 7.09 0.71
CA LEU A 198 -11.61 5.75 0.42
C LEU A 198 -10.99 5.69 -0.97
N TYR A 199 -9.78 5.19 -1.02
CA TYR A 199 -9.11 4.65 -2.20
C TYR A 199 -8.83 3.17 -1.98
N VAL A 200 -8.53 2.44 -3.06
CA VAL A 200 -8.04 1.05 -2.99
C VAL A 200 -6.84 0.89 -3.91
N ASP A 201 -5.95 -0.06 -3.61
CA ASP A 201 -4.92 -0.45 -4.56
C ASP A 201 -5.19 -1.83 -5.17
N ILE A 202 -4.69 -2.04 -6.39
CA ILE A 202 -4.92 -3.27 -7.15
C ILE A 202 -3.89 -4.37 -6.86
N SER A 203 -2.97 -4.14 -5.93
CA SER A 203 -1.94 -5.11 -5.57
C SER A 203 -2.54 -6.43 -5.06
N SER A 204 -1.81 -7.53 -5.23
CA SER A 204 -2.26 -8.86 -4.77
C SER A 204 -3.70 -9.22 -5.16
N THR A 205 -4.15 -8.81 -6.35
CA THR A 205 -5.52 -9.07 -6.83
C THR A 205 -5.53 -10.09 -7.98
N PHE A 206 -4.57 -9.96 -8.90
CA PHE A 206 -4.55 -10.74 -10.15
C PHE A 206 -4.30 -12.25 -9.99
N PHE A 207 -3.98 -12.74 -8.80
CA PHE A 207 -3.83 -14.16 -8.56
C PHE A 207 -5.17 -14.88 -8.35
N GLY A 208 -6.23 -14.15 -8.00
CA GLY A 208 -7.51 -14.74 -7.57
C GLY A 208 -8.75 -14.23 -8.30
N VAL A 209 -8.60 -13.30 -9.27
CA VAL A 209 -9.71 -12.77 -10.07
C VAL A 209 -9.39 -12.82 -11.56
N THR A 210 -10.42 -12.91 -12.39
CA THR A 210 -10.27 -12.77 -13.85
C THR A 210 -10.06 -11.31 -14.24
N PRO A 211 -9.52 -11.02 -15.44
CA PRO A 211 -9.39 -9.66 -15.95
C PRO A 211 -10.72 -8.89 -15.95
N GLU A 212 -11.81 -9.57 -16.29
CA GLU A 212 -13.17 -9.00 -16.32
C GLU A 212 -13.63 -8.63 -14.90
N GLU A 213 -13.46 -9.53 -13.92
CA GLU A 213 -13.77 -9.27 -12.52
C GLU A 213 -12.96 -8.11 -11.97
N ALA A 214 -11.66 -8.00 -12.32
CA ALA A 214 -10.81 -6.89 -11.92
C ALA A 214 -11.33 -5.55 -12.47
N VAL A 215 -11.74 -5.51 -13.74
CA VAL A 215 -12.33 -4.30 -14.36
C VAL A 215 -13.67 -3.94 -13.74
N ASP A 216 -14.52 -4.92 -13.46
CA ASP A 216 -15.81 -4.69 -12.79
C ASP A 216 -15.60 -4.06 -11.39
N MET A 217 -14.62 -4.53 -10.63
CA MET A 217 -14.25 -3.94 -9.34
C MET A 217 -13.71 -2.51 -9.51
N VAL A 218 -12.79 -2.27 -10.46
CA VAL A 218 -12.28 -0.93 -10.77
C VAL A 218 -13.43 0.03 -11.03
N ARG A 219 -14.40 -0.36 -11.85
CA ARG A 219 -15.56 0.48 -12.18
C ARG A 219 -16.54 0.65 -11.03
N ALA A 220 -16.67 -0.35 -10.17
CA ALA A 220 -17.50 -0.25 -8.97
C ALA A 220 -16.94 0.76 -7.95
N TYR A 221 -15.62 0.80 -7.76
CA TYR A 221 -14.96 1.82 -6.92
C TYR A 221 -14.88 3.19 -7.60
N GLY A 222 -14.87 3.23 -8.94
CA GLY A 222 -14.50 4.37 -9.76
C GLY A 222 -12.99 4.39 -10.03
N ALA A 223 -12.58 4.45 -11.30
CA ALA A 223 -11.17 4.40 -11.68
C ALA A 223 -10.32 5.50 -11.00
N GLU A 224 -10.93 6.63 -10.66
CA GLU A 224 -10.31 7.75 -9.94
C GLU A 224 -10.05 7.45 -8.44
N ARG A 225 -10.48 6.29 -7.94
CA ARG A 225 -10.29 5.82 -6.56
C ARG A 225 -9.40 4.58 -6.48
N VAL A 226 -8.86 4.13 -7.60
CA VAL A 226 -8.00 2.95 -7.66
C VAL A 226 -6.55 3.35 -7.92
N LEU A 227 -5.62 2.70 -7.24
CA LEU A 227 -4.17 2.93 -7.33
C LEU A 227 -3.48 1.67 -7.86
N PHE A 228 -2.41 1.83 -8.63
CA PHE A 228 -1.55 0.72 -8.98
C PHE A 228 -0.61 0.39 -7.80
N GLY A 229 -0.45 -0.89 -7.51
CA GLY A 229 0.49 -1.42 -6.53
C GLY A 229 0.95 -2.82 -6.90
N THR A 230 2.18 -3.18 -6.54
CA THR A 230 2.74 -4.51 -6.82
C THR A 230 2.71 -5.46 -5.64
N ASP A 231 2.72 -4.92 -4.41
CA ASP A 231 2.92 -5.71 -3.18
C ASP A 231 4.24 -6.50 -3.20
N PHE A 232 5.28 -5.96 -3.88
CA PHE A 232 6.61 -6.58 -3.86
C PHE A 232 7.09 -6.81 -2.41
N PRO A 233 7.67 -7.94 -2.03
CA PRO A 233 8.18 -9.04 -2.87
C PRO A 233 7.20 -10.19 -3.10
N MET A 234 5.91 -10.03 -2.76
CA MET A 234 4.91 -11.10 -2.99
C MET A 234 4.76 -11.43 -4.47
N TRP A 235 4.86 -10.42 -5.35
CA TRP A 235 4.71 -10.58 -6.79
C TRP A 235 5.88 -9.92 -7.53
N CYS A 236 6.18 -10.44 -8.72
CA CYS A 236 7.14 -9.85 -9.62
C CYS A 236 6.54 -8.57 -10.25
N PRO A 237 7.18 -7.38 -10.10
CA PRO A 237 6.65 -6.14 -10.65
C PRO A 237 6.41 -6.19 -12.17
N ASN A 238 7.28 -6.85 -12.94
CA ASN A 238 7.09 -7.05 -14.37
C ASN A 238 5.79 -7.78 -14.70
N ASP A 239 5.45 -8.82 -13.93
CA ASP A 239 4.23 -9.58 -14.14
C ASP A 239 2.99 -8.78 -13.76
N GLU A 240 3.03 -8.05 -12.65
CA GLU A 240 1.92 -7.23 -12.22
C GLU A 240 1.65 -6.06 -13.20
N VAL A 241 2.70 -5.40 -13.67
CA VAL A 241 2.58 -4.38 -14.74
C VAL A 241 2.00 -4.99 -16.02
N ARG A 242 2.50 -6.15 -16.46
CA ARG A 242 1.99 -6.83 -17.66
C ARG A 242 0.51 -7.20 -17.53
N LYS A 243 0.09 -7.76 -16.38
CA LYS A 243 -1.30 -8.10 -16.10
C LYS A 243 -2.18 -6.85 -16.08
N PHE A 244 -1.76 -5.79 -15.41
CA PHE A 244 -2.47 -4.52 -15.37
C PHE A 244 -2.65 -3.90 -16.77
N LEU A 245 -1.58 -3.88 -17.57
CA LEU A 245 -1.64 -3.33 -18.94
C LEU A 245 -2.54 -4.14 -19.88
N ALA A 246 -2.73 -5.42 -19.61
CA ALA A 246 -3.59 -6.31 -20.37
C ALA A 246 -5.09 -6.20 -20.00
N LEU A 247 -5.44 -5.50 -18.91
CA LEU A 247 -6.83 -5.29 -18.53
C LEU A 247 -7.58 -4.49 -19.62
N PRO A 248 -8.84 -4.83 -19.91
CA PRO A 248 -9.68 -4.09 -20.86
C PRO A 248 -10.20 -2.76 -20.27
N LEU A 249 -9.28 -1.92 -19.83
CA LEU A 249 -9.48 -0.57 -19.36
C LEU A 249 -9.34 0.43 -20.50
N THR A 250 -10.04 1.55 -20.42
CA THR A 250 -9.77 2.70 -21.31
C THR A 250 -8.38 3.32 -21.00
N GLU A 251 -7.85 4.09 -21.92
CA GLU A 251 -6.58 4.80 -21.69
C GLU A 251 -6.65 5.76 -20.50
N GLU A 252 -7.81 6.39 -20.31
CA GLU A 252 -8.06 7.29 -19.18
C GLU A 252 -8.10 6.53 -17.84
N GLU A 253 -8.87 5.45 -17.74
CA GLU A 253 -8.90 4.59 -16.55
C GLU A 253 -7.48 4.10 -16.20
N ARG A 254 -6.74 3.64 -17.22
CA ARG A 254 -5.36 3.16 -17.04
C ARG A 254 -4.43 4.25 -16.54
N ARG A 255 -4.51 5.46 -17.09
CA ARG A 255 -3.68 6.59 -16.69
C ARG A 255 -3.98 7.04 -15.26
N LEU A 256 -5.27 7.12 -14.90
CA LEU A 256 -5.70 7.43 -13.53
C LEU A 256 -5.10 6.45 -12.53
N ILE A 257 -5.26 5.15 -12.76
CA ILE A 257 -4.80 4.09 -11.85
C ILE A 257 -3.27 4.03 -11.79
N ALA A 258 -2.62 4.11 -12.95
CA ALA A 258 -1.17 3.97 -13.02
C ALA A 258 -0.41 5.12 -12.37
N TRP A 259 -0.95 6.35 -12.41
CA TRP A 259 -0.19 7.53 -12.02
C TRP A 259 -1.01 8.62 -11.35
N ASP A 260 -2.06 9.13 -12.00
CA ASP A 260 -2.65 10.43 -11.62
C ASP A 260 -3.24 10.42 -10.22
N ASN A 261 -3.93 9.33 -9.83
CA ASN A 261 -4.53 9.21 -8.50
C ASN A 261 -3.46 9.21 -7.41
N GLY A 262 -2.41 8.40 -7.57
CA GLY A 262 -1.31 8.32 -6.62
C GLY A 262 -0.52 9.64 -6.55
N ALA A 263 -0.26 10.26 -7.70
CA ALA A 263 0.42 11.54 -7.77
C ALA A 263 -0.39 12.66 -7.07
N LYS A 264 -1.72 12.66 -7.23
CA LYS A 264 -2.62 13.57 -6.53
C LYS A 264 -2.57 13.37 -5.01
N LEU A 265 -2.68 12.12 -4.54
CA LEU A 265 -2.64 11.82 -3.11
C LEU A 265 -1.31 12.17 -2.44
N LEU A 266 -0.21 12.06 -3.17
CA LEU A 266 1.13 12.32 -2.66
C LEU A 266 1.62 13.74 -2.97
N HIS A 267 0.75 14.61 -3.53
CA HIS A 267 1.07 15.97 -3.92
C HIS A 267 2.33 16.06 -4.82
N LEU A 268 2.51 15.08 -5.70
CA LEU A 268 3.55 15.13 -6.71
C LEU A 268 3.12 16.18 -7.74
N GLY A 269 3.92 17.22 -7.90
CA GLY A 269 3.62 18.27 -8.89
C GLY A 269 3.31 17.67 -10.25
N SER A 270 2.38 18.24 -11.00
CA SER A 270 2.17 17.89 -12.40
C SER A 270 3.52 18.04 -13.10
N LEU A 271 4.05 16.94 -13.64
CA LEU A 271 5.19 17.03 -14.55
C LEU A 271 4.70 17.87 -15.73
N ALA A 272 5.08 19.15 -15.74
CA ALA A 272 4.98 19.94 -16.94
C ALA A 272 5.61 19.09 -18.07
N CYS A 273 4.87 18.85 -19.14
CA CYS A 273 5.40 18.26 -20.34
C CYS A 273 6.72 18.96 -20.68
N ALA A 274 7.84 18.30 -20.43
CA ALA A 274 9.09 18.63 -21.08
C ALA A 274 8.96 18.16 -22.53
N ALA A 275 8.10 18.85 -23.27
CA ALA A 275 8.02 18.78 -24.71
C ALA A 275 8.87 19.93 -25.23
N GLY A 276 10.04 19.61 -25.71
CA GLY A 276 10.74 20.41 -26.72
C GLY A 276 11.77 21.41 -26.20
N ALA A 277 13.02 21.03 -26.22
CA ALA A 277 14.08 21.88 -26.77
C ALA A 277 15.07 20.98 -27.50
#